data_51b52f1aeef1a35e94b72423db2033a7
#
_entry.id   51b52f1aeef1a35e94b72423db2033a7
#
_cell.length_a   1.000
_cell.length_b   1.000
_cell.length_c   1.000
_cell.angle_alpha   90.00
_cell.angle_beta   90.00
_cell.angle_gamma   90.00
#
_symmetry.space_group_name_H-M   'P 1'
#
loop_
_entity.id
_entity.type
_entity.pdbx_description
1 polymer ?
#
loop_
_entity_poly.entity_id
_entity_poly.type
_entity_poly.pdbx_seq_one_letter_code
_entity_poly.pdbx_strand_id
1 'polypeptide(L)'
;MTTASDERLNMLIDGELTPADAAGLLEQLRTDAALRERVSQLRLAKDLVRHAYAGVAAPARQATAPVRGRRRAVVTFAALGLGVVLGWTLREQAAAPAGATRQLAEQAQRTPQAETSRVILHVSSGVPGDALAALERAEGILETARSAGRTVSVEIVANSGGLDLLREGVSTHAGRIAGLRAAYPGLSLVACGQTAQRLREGGTAVHLLPGTVTASSALDQIVLRMQQGWAYVRI
;
A
#
# COMPACT_ATOMS: atom_id res chain seq x y z
N MET A 1 9.51 -31.75 15.32
CA MET A 1 9.08 -31.47 13.92
C MET A 1 8.88 -29.97 13.81
N THR A 2 9.69 -29.27 13.04
CA THR A 2 9.61 -27.82 12.92
C THR A 2 8.41 -27.47 12.05
N THR A 3 7.38 -26.89 12.63
CA THR A 3 6.20 -26.40 11.90
C THR A 3 6.66 -25.39 10.85
N ALA A 4 6.30 -25.61 9.59
CA ALA A 4 6.67 -24.69 8.51
C ALA A 4 6.09 -23.30 8.81
N SER A 5 6.94 -22.29 8.76
CA SER A 5 6.51 -20.88 8.98
C SER A 5 5.64 -20.39 7.84
N ASP A 6 4.70 -19.47 8.11
CA ASP A 6 3.88 -18.82 7.09
C ASP A 6 4.72 -18.17 5.99
N GLU A 7 5.93 -17.71 6.30
CA GLU A 7 6.88 -17.16 5.33
C GLU A 7 7.30 -18.22 4.31
N ARG A 8 7.69 -19.43 4.75
CA ARG A 8 8.03 -20.52 3.84
C ARG A 8 6.84 -21.00 3.02
N LEU A 9 5.64 -20.99 3.58
CA LEU A 9 4.42 -21.30 2.84
C LEU A 9 4.13 -20.26 1.76
N ASN A 10 4.32 -18.97 2.05
CA ASN A 10 4.19 -17.91 1.07
C ASN A 10 5.24 -18.03 -0.04
N MET A 11 6.51 -18.31 0.30
CA MET A 11 7.57 -18.55 -0.69
C MET A 11 7.23 -19.75 -1.61
N LEU A 12 6.60 -20.81 -1.07
CA LEU A 12 6.11 -21.92 -1.89
C LEU A 12 5.01 -21.47 -2.86
N ILE A 13 4.05 -20.68 -2.39
CA ILE A 13 2.92 -20.17 -3.20
C ILE A 13 3.42 -19.21 -4.28
N ASP A 14 4.48 -18.47 -3.99
CA ASP A 14 5.08 -17.48 -4.90
C ASP A 14 6.09 -18.09 -5.87
N GLY A 15 6.47 -19.36 -5.65
CA GLY A 15 7.46 -20.04 -6.48
C GLY A 15 8.89 -19.55 -6.22
N GLU A 16 9.17 -19.00 -5.04
CA GLU A 16 10.45 -18.43 -4.64
C GLU A 16 11.35 -19.42 -3.91
N LEU A 17 10.85 -20.63 -3.58
CA LEU A 17 11.65 -21.69 -2.98
C LEU A 17 12.55 -22.35 -4.02
N THR A 18 13.72 -22.80 -3.54
CA THR A 18 14.56 -23.70 -4.36
C THR A 18 13.81 -25.02 -4.62
N PRO A 19 14.11 -25.74 -5.73
CA PRO A 19 13.46 -27.03 -6.01
C PRO A 19 13.58 -28.05 -4.86
N ALA A 20 14.71 -28.05 -4.15
CA ALA A 20 14.94 -28.95 -3.02
C ALA A 20 14.08 -28.58 -1.81
N ASP A 21 13.99 -27.29 -1.47
CA ASP A 21 13.16 -26.82 -0.35
C ASP A 21 11.68 -27.01 -0.64
N ALA A 22 11.26 -26.76 -1.89
CA ALA A 22 9.89 -26.99 -2.32
C ALA A 22 9.50 -28.47 -2.22
N ALA A 23 10.37 -29.40 -2.66
CA ALA A 23 10.11 -30.83 -2.55
C ALA A 23 9.95 -31.28 -1.09
N GLY A 24 10.80 -30.80 -0.18
CA GLY A 24 10.71 -31.11 1.24
C GLY A 24 9.41 -30.60 1.87
N LEU A 25 8.97 -29.41 1.49
CA LEU A 25 7.72 -28.83 2.00
C LEU A 25 6.47 -29.50 1.41
N LEU A 26 6.52 -29.92 0.14
CA LEU A 26 5.45 -30.68 -0.51
C LEU A 26 5.27 -32.06 0.15
N GLU A 27 6.35 -32.71 0.57
CA GLU A 27 6.25 -33.96 1.31
C GLU A 27 5.60 -33.79 2.69
N GLN A 28 5.89 -32.71 3.41
CA GLN A 28 5.20 -32.36 4.64
C GLN A 28 3.69 -32.13 4.39
N LEU A 29 3.34 -31.46 3.31
CA LEU A 29 1.95 -31.24 2.90
C LEU A 29 1.18 -32.54 2.60
N ARG A 30 1.85 -33.64 2.21
CA ARG A 30 1.19 -34.94 1.98
C ARG A 30 0.65 -35.53 3.25
N THR A 31 1.33 -35.36 4.37
CA THR A 31 1.01 -36.01 5.65
C THR A 31 0.30 -35.09 6.64
N ASP A 32 0.45 -33.77 6.54
CA ASP A 32 -0.09 -32.80 7.49
C ASP A 32 -1.33 -32.09 6.92
N ALA A 33 -2.51 -32.44 7.45
CA ALA A 33 -3.78 -31.84 7.04
C ALA A 33 -3.91 -30.37 7.47
N ALA A 34 -3.38 -29.98 8.63
CA ALA A 34 -3.44 -28.62 9.12
C ALA A 34 -2.57 -27.69 8.26
N LEU A 35 -1.41 -28.20 7.82
CA LEU A 35 -0.54 -27.46 6.91
C LEU A 35 -1.19 -27.27 5.53
N ARG A 36 -1.90 -28.27 5.00
CA ARG A 36 -2.67 -28.14 3.76
C ARG A 36 -3.74 -27.07 3.84
N GLU A 37 -4.50 -27.07 4.95
CA GLU A 37 -5.53 -26.06 5.19
C GLU A 37 -4.90 -24.66 5.24
N ARG A 38 -3.76 -24.51 5.91
CA ARG A 38 -3.06 -23.24 5.99
C ARG A 38 -2.62 -22.72 4.62
N VAL A 39 -2.05 -23.58 3.77
CA VAL A 39 -1.69 -23.24 2.39
C VAL A 39 -2.91 -22.85 1.57
N SER A 40 -4.03 -23.56 1.75
CA SER A 40 -5.29 -23.24 1.06
C SER A 40 -5.79 -21.84 1.42
N GLN A 41 -5.78 -21.48 2.70
CA GLN A 41 -6.16 -20.15 3.18
C GLN A 41 -5.25 -19.05 2.64
N LEU A 42 -3.93 -19.28 2.62
CA LEU A 42 -2.98 -18.31 2.06
C LEU A 42 -3.16 -18.11 0.55
N ARG A 43 -3.42 -19.20 -0.21
CA ARG A 43 -3.74 -19.12 -1.65
C ARG A 43 -5.01 -18.34 -1.90
N LEU A 44 -6.08 -18.66 -1.16
CA LEU A 44 -7.36 -17.94 -1.29
C LEU A 44 -7.19 -16.44 -1.01
N ALA A 45 -6.49 -16.08 0.06
CA ALA A 45 -6.20 -14.68 0.37
C ALA A 45 -5.45 -13.97 -0.76
N LYS A 46 -4.43 -14.64 -1.36
CA LYS A 46 -3.67 -14.11 -2.49
C LYS A 46 -4.52 -13.95 -3.75
N ASP A 47 -5.38 -14.91 -4.04
CA ASP A 47 -6.26 -14.86 -5.20
C ASP A 47 -7.33 -13.77 -5.07
N LEU A 48 -7.86 -13.54 -3.86
CA LEU A 48 -8.76 -12.41 -3.58
C LEU A 48 -8.08 -11.07 -3.81
N VAL A 49 -6.84 -10.90 -3.32
CA VAL A 49 -6.05 -9.69 -3.58
C VAL A 49 -5.80 -9.52 -5.09
N ARG A 50 -5.36 -10.57 -5.77
CA ARG A 50 -5.12 -10.53 -7.22
C ARG A 50 -6.38 -10.17 -7.99
N HIS A 51 -7.52 -10.72 -7.61
CA HIS A 51 -8.81 -10.41 -8.23
C HIS A 51 -9.24 -8.96 -7.97
N ALA A 52 -9.06 -8.45 -6.76
CA ALA A 52 -9.36 -7.06 -6.40
C ALA A 52 -8.53 -6.05 -7.21
N TYR A 53 -7.31 -6.43 -7.60
CA TYR A 53 -6.40 -5.58 -8.37
C TYR A 53 -6.32 -5.94 -9.88
N ALA A 54 -7.14 -6.86 -10.38
CA ALA A 54 -7.09 -7.30 -11.78
C ALA A 54 -7.33 -6.18 -12.80
N GLY A 55 -8.03 -5.10 -12.40
CA GLY A 55 -8.28 -3.92 -13.23
C GLY A 55 -7.26 -2.77 -13.04
N VAL A 56 -6.30 -2.90 -12.13
CA VAL A 56 -5.31 -1.86 -11.87
C VAL A 56 -4.08 -2.10 -12.73
N ALA A 57 -3.81 -1.21 -13.69
CA ALA A 57 -2.60 -1.29 -14.50
C ALA A 57 -1.36 -1.18 -13.59
N ALA A 58 -0.47 -2.16 -13.64
CA ALA A 58 0.81 -2.09 -12.93
C ALA A 58 1.58 -0.85 -13.41
N PRO A 59 2.15 -0.04 -12.49
CA PRO A 59 3.02 1.06 -12.91
C PRO A 59 4.15 0.51 -13.78
N ALA A 60 4.33 1.11 -14.96
CA ALA A 60 5.38 0.69 -15.88
C ALA A 60 6.71 0.71 -15.14
N ARG A 61 7.32 -0.47 -14.96
CA ARG A 61 8.70 -0.55 -14.48
C ARG A 61 9.55 0.26 -15.46
N GLN A 62 10.09 1.38 -15.00
CA GLN A 62 11.14 2.06 -15.75
C GLN A 62 12.32 1.07 -15.83
N ALA A 63 12.42 0.41 -16.98
CA ALA A 63 13.58 -0.40 -17.29
C ALA A 63 14.79 0.52 -17.28
N THR A 64 15.65 0.39 -16.28
CA THR A 64 16.99 0.98 -16.32
C THR A 64 17.72 0.32 -17.48
N ALA A 65 17.79 1.01 -18.62
CA ALA A 65 18.51 0.54 -19.78
C ALA A 65 19.99 0.36 -19.39
N PRO A 66 20.62 -0.79 -19.70
CA PRO A 66 22.04 -0.93 -19.48
C PRO A 66 22.79 0.04 -20.37
N VAL A 67 23.62 0.87 -19.76
CA VAL A 67 24.58 1.76 -20.47
C VAL A 67 25.57 0.87 -21.19
N ARG A 68 25.30 0.58 -22.45
CA ARG A 68 26.19 -0.18 -23.32
C ARG A 68 26.71 0.69 -24.45
N GLY A 69 28.01 1.05 -24.33
CA GLY A 69 28.90 1.22 -25.46
C GLY A 69 28.71 2.48 -26.35
N ARG A 70 29.34 3.54 -25.93
CA ARG A 70 29.72 4.73 -26.68
C ARG A 70 30.56 4.39 -27.94
N ARG A 71 29.96 3.94 -29.04
CA ARG A 71 30.64 3.81 -30.37
C ARG A 71 29.67 3.60 -31.55
N ARG A 72 28.51 4.27 -31.64
CA ARG A 72 27.69 4.32 -32.86
C ARG A 72 26.86 5.60 -32.98
N ALA A 73 27.43 6.73 -32.54
CA ALA A 73 26.70 8.01 -32.48
C ALA A 73 26.96 8.96 -33.69
N VAL A 74 27.48 8.49 -34.82
CA VAL A 74 27.84 9.40 -35.93
C VAL A 74 26.92 9.27 -37.16
N VAL A 75 26.09 8.23 -37.26
CA VAL A 75 25.25 8.02 -38.45
C VAL A 75 23.79 8.44 -38.27
N THR A 76 23.36 8.73 -37.05
CA THR A 76 21.95 9.01 -36.77
C THR A 76 21.56 10.51 -36.85
N PHE A 77 22.50 11.41 -36.91
CA PHE A 77 22.21 12.85 -36.97
C PHE A 77 21.79 13.37 -38.35
N ALA A 78 22.10 12.66 -39.45
CA ALA A 78 21.70 13.07 -40.78
C ALA A 78 20.23 12.78 -41.13
N ALA A 79 19.64 11.77 -40.51
CA ALA A 79 18.24 11.38 -40.73
C ALA A 79 17.23 12.23 -39.91
N LEU A 80 17.67 12.77 -38.78
CA LEU A 80 16.82 13.61 -37.90
C LEU A 80 16.62 15.04 -38.45
N GLY A 81 17.59 15.58 -39.19
CA GLY A 81 17.49 16.92 -39.80
C GLY A 81 16.45 16.99 -40.90
N LEU A 82 16.29 15.93 -41.71
CA LEU A 82 15.33 15.93 -42.82
C LEU A 82 13.88 15.72 -42.34
N GLY A 83 13.69 14.99 -41.21
CA GLY A 83 12.38 14.77 -40.62
C GLY A 83 11.78 16.02 -39.96
N VAL A 84 12.60 16.89 -39.41
CA VAL A 84 12.13 18.13 -38.76
C VAL A 84 11.66 19.17 -39.79
N VAL A 85 12.31 19.27 -40.93
CA VAL A 85 11.93 20.23 -42.00
C VAL A 85 10.65 19.76 -42.69
N LEU A 86 10.47 18.44 -42.98
CA LEU A 86 9.22 17.92 -43.53
C LEU A 86 8.06 17.97 -42.53
N GLY A 87 8.35 17.77 -41.24
CA GLY A 87 7.32 17.83 -40.19
C GLY A 87 6.79 19.26 -39.97
N TRP A 88 7.60 20.28 -40.22
CA TRP A 88 7.19 21.68 -40.03
C TRP A 88 6.30 22.19 -41.18
N THR A 89 6.56 21.78 -42.41
CA THR A 89 5.73 22.17 -43.56
C THR A 89 4.37 21.48 -43.63
N LEU A 90 4.25 20.28 -43.06
CA LEU A 90 2.96 19.60 -42.93
C LEU A 90 2.10 20.06 -41.74
N ARG A 91 2.70 20.78 -40.78
CA ARG A 91 1.99 21.34 -39.62
C ARG A 91 1.15 22.58 -39.94
N GLU A 92 1.45 23.29 -41.00
CA GLU A 92 0.71 24.50 -41.38
C GLU A 92 -0.61 24.22 -42.13
N GLN A 93 -0.82 22.97 -42.60
CA GLN A 93 -2.06 22.56 -43.30
C GLN A 93 -3.06 21.79 -42.46
N ALA A 94 -2.74 21.43 -41.23
CA ALA A 94 -3.65 20.78 -40.30
C ALA A 94 -3.99 21.71 -39.12
N ALA A 95 -4.59 22.85 -39.43
CA ALA A 95 -5.21 23.69 -38.42
C ALA A 95 -6.52 23.03 -37.95
N ALA A 96 -6.41 21.98 -37.12
CA ALA A 96 -7.53 21.56 -36.29
C ALA A 96 -7.81 22.67 -35.26
N PRO A 97 -9.09 22.99 -34.97
CA PRO A 97 -9.42 24.12 -34.10
C PRO A 97 -8.78 23.96 -32.74
N ALA A 98 -7.94 24.90 -32.38
CA ALA A 98 -7.20 24.93 -31.10
C ALA A 98 -8.07 24.90 -29.84
N GLY A 99 -9.39 24.87 -29.97
CA GLY A 99 -10.36 24.74 -28.90
C GLY A 99 -10.54 23.27 -28.40
N ALA A 100 -10.45 22.28 -29.28
CA ALA A 100 -10.73 20.90 -28.91
C ALA A 100 -9.58 20.26 -28.08
N THR A 101 -8.34 20.54 -28.46
CA THR A 101 -7.16 20.05 -27.69
C THR A 101 -7.01 20.77 -26.35
N ARG A 102 -7.41 22.04 -26.26
CA ARG A 102 -7.40 22.79 -25.00
C ARG A 102 -8.51 22.30 -24.06
N GLN A 103 -9.70 21.99 -24.60
CA GLN A 103 -10.79 21.38 -23.81
C GLN A 103 -10.47 19.98 -23.33
N LEU A 104 -9.79 19.14 -24.13
CA LEU A 104 -9.34 17.82 -23.72
C LEU A 104 -8.20 17.90 -22.69
N ALA A 105 -7.29 18.86 -22.82
CA ALA A 105 -6.25 19.12 -21.82
C ALA A 105 -6.83 19.70 -20.52
N GLU A 106 -7.82 20.59 -20.60
CA GLU A 106 -8.54 21.10 -19.43
C GLU A 106 -9.46 20.06 -18.82
N GLN A 107 -10.04 19.15 -19.59
CA GLN A 107 -10.79 17.99 -19.07
C GLN A 107 -9.88 16.93 -18.47
N ALA A 108 -8.69 16.70 -19.01
CA ALA A 108 -7.67 15.83 -18.41
C ALA A 108 -7.08 16.43 -17.11
N GLN A 109 -7.05 17.74 -17.00
CA GLN A 109 -6.70 18.45 -15.75
C GLN A 109 -7.88 18.57 -14.78
N ARG A 110 -9.10 18.39 -15.26
CA ARG A 110 -10.35 18.26 -14.48
C ARG A 110 -10.73 16.81 -14.24
N THR A 111 -9.82 15.83 -14.36
CA THR A 111 -10.01 14.62 -13.58
C THR A 111 -10.17 15.12 -12.16
N PRO A 112 -11.32 14.91 -11.49
CA PRO A 112 -11.36 15.19 -10.09
C PRO A 112 -10.19 14.40 -9.52
N GLN A 113 -9.14 15.05 -9.07
CA GLN A 113 -8.44 14.53 -7.91
C GLN A 113 -9.61 14.32 -6.97
N ALA A 114 -10.12 13.08 -6.91
CA ALA A 114 -11.01 12.69 -5.86
C ALA A 114 -10.28 13.16 -4.62
N GLU A 115 -10.74 14.28 -4.07
CA GLU A 115 -10.18 14.84 -2.87
C GLU A 115 -10.22 13.69 -1.92
N THR A 116 -9.05 13.07 -1.67
CA THR A 116 -8.97 11.87 -0.86
C THR A 116 -9.28 12.33 0.54
N SER A 117 -10.58 12.51 0.78
CA SER A 117 -11.10 12.96 2.07
C SER A 117 -11.01 11.86 3.12
N ARG A 118 -10.47 10.67 2.75
CA ARG A 118 -10.42 9.49 3.62
C ARG A 118 -9.15 8.69 3.34
N VAL A 119 -8.30 8.50 4.35
CA VAL A 119 -7.00 7.82 4.21
C VAL A 119 -6.83 6.79 5.31
N ILE A 120 -6.37 5.60 4.94
CA ILE A 120 -5.91 4.57 5.85
C ILE A 120 -4.38 4.62 5.90
N LEU A 121 -3.81 4.70 7.09
CA LEU A 121 -2.39 4.51 7.35
C LEU A 121 -2.21 3.16 8.04
N HIS A 122 -1.57 2.22 7.36
CA HIS A 122 -1.39 0.87 7.87
C HIS A 122 0.01 0.69 8.46
N VAL A 123 0.08 0.39 9.75
CA VAL A 123 1.30 0.15 10.51
C VAL A 123 1.38 -1.32 10.89
N SER A 124 2.29 -2.06 10.26
CA SER A 124 2.48 -3.50 10.55
C SER A 124 3.82 -3.82 11.20
N SER A 125 4.76 -2.90 11.14
CA SER A 125 6.11 -3.03 11.70
C SER A 125 6.16 -2.59 13.15
N GLY A 126 6.97 -3.28 13.97
CA GLY A 126 7.33 -2.85 15.34
C GLY A 126 8.54 -1.92 15.40
N VAL A 127 9.05 -1.45 14.26
CA VAL A 127 10.16 -0.51 14.23
C VAL A 127 9.69 0.85 14.76
N PRO A 128 10.36 1.45 15.77
CA PRO A 128 9.92 2.70 16.37
C PRO A 128 9.78 3.86 15.37
N GLY A 129 10.63 3.89 14.34
CA GLY A 129 10.55 4.89 13.28
C GLY A 129 9.26 4.85 12.46
N ASP A 130 8.71 3.67 12.22
CA ASP A 130 7.47 3.50 11.44
C ASP A 130 6.26 4.04 12.22
N ALA A 131 6.23 3.81 13.54
CA ALA A 131 5.20 4.36 14.41
C ALA A 131 5.22 5.92 14.38
N LEU A 132 6.41 6.51 14.45
CA LEU A 132 6.59 7.96 14.35
C LEU A 132 6.16 8.48 12.97
N ALA A 133 6.60 7.83 11.90
CA ALA A 133 6.27 8.20 10.52
C ALA A 133 4.73 8.15 10.26
N ALA A 134 4.04 7.17 10.83
CA ALA A 134 2.58 7.09 10.75
C ALA A 134 1.90 8.30 11.40
N LEU A 135 2.35 8.71 12.58
CA LEU A 135 1.79 9.86 13.29
C LEU A 135 2.09 11.18 12.57
N GLU A 136 3.31 11.37 12.08
CA GLU A 136 3.70 12.54 11.29
C GLU A 136 2.89 12.64 9.99
N ARG A 137 2.70 11.51 9.32
CA ARG A 137 1.89 11.45 8.11
C ARG A 137 0.42 11.77 8.39
N ALA A 138 -0.15 11.23 9.47
CA ALA A 138 -1.51 11.52 9.89
C ALA A 138 -1.69 13.02 10.18
N GLU A 139 -0.80 13.58 10.99
CA GLU A 139 -0.80 15.00 11.37
C GLU A 139 -0.70 15.91 10.14
N GLY A 140 0.24 15.62 9.23
CA GLY A 140 0.44 16.40 8.00
C GLY A 140 -0.81 16.40 7.10
N ILE A 141 -1.49 15.24 6.95
CA ILE A 141 -2.74 15.15 6.17
C ILE A 141 -3.84 15.97 6.83
N LEU A 142 -4.03 15.80 8.14
CA LEU A 142 -5.09 16.47 8.91
C LEU A 142 -4.89 17.98 8.96
N GLU A 143 -3.65 18.44 9.18
CA GLU A 143 -3.31 19.85 9.22
C GLU A 143 -3.47 20.53 7.85
N THR A 144 -3.01 19.87 6.78
CA THR A 144 -3.19 20.37 5.41
C THR A 144 -4.65 20.54 5.06
N ALA A 145 -5.49 19.57 5.44
CA ALA A 145 -6.93 19.66 5.20
C ALA A 145 -7.56 20.79 6.02
N ARG A 146 -7.21 20.90 7.32
CA ARG A 146 -7.69 21.95 8.21
C ARG A 146 -7.35 23.34 7.68
N SER A 147 -6.11 23.56 7.27
CA SER A 147 -5.64 24.82 6.71
C SER A 147 -6.35 25.19 5.39
N ALA A 148 -6.78 24.19 4.63
CA ALA A 148 -7.58 24.37 3.41
C ALA A 148 -9.10 24.44 3.65
N GLY A 149 -9.56 24.45 4.90
CA GLY A 149 -10.99 24.45 5.25
C GLY A 149 -11.73 23.16 4.81
N ARG A 150 -11.03 22.04 4.64
CA ARG A 150 -11.57 20.75 4.19
C ARG A 150 -11.65 19.75 5.34
N THR A 151 -12.64 18.88 5.28
CA THR A 151 -12.76 17.76 6.21
C THR A 151 -12.10 16.53 5.63
N VAL A 152 -11.19 15.90 6.38
CA VAL A 152 -10.55 14.64 6.04
C VAL A 152 -10.67 13.66 7.20
N SER A 153 -10.83 12.38 6.89
CA SER A 153 -10.78 11.30 7.87
C SER A 153 -9.50 10.50 7.67
N VAL A 154 -8.73 10.31 8.73
CA VAL A 154 -7.53 9.47 8.75
C VAL A 154 -7.75 8.32 9.73
N GLU A 155 -7.53 7.10 9.28
CA GLU A 155 -7.63 5.90 10.10
C GLU A 155 -6.25 5.23 10.18
N ILE A 156 -5.69 5.12 11.38
CA ILE A 156 -4.47 4.36 11.63
C ILE A 156 -4.88 2.94 11.98
N VAL A 157 -4.55 1.98 11.11
CA VAL A 157 -4.79 0.55 11.32
C VAL A 157 -3.48 -0.11 11.71
N ALA A 158 -3.43 -0.72 12.90
CA ALA A 158 -2.22 -1.32 13.45
C ALA A 158 -2.37 -2.83 13.65
N ASN A 159 -1.41 -3.61 13.14
CA ASN A 159 -1.33 -5.06 13.34
C ASN A 159 0.11 -5.50 13.58
N SER A 160 0.30 -6.78 13.84
CA SER A 160 1.62 -7.39 14.10
C SER A 160 2.44 -6.54 15.10
N GLY A 161 3.70 -6.23 14.81
CA GLY A 161 4.53 -5.35 15.63
C GLY A 161 4.02 -3.91 15.73
N GLY A 162 3.30 -3.43 14.72
CA GLY A 162 2.71 -2.09 14.72
C GLY A 162 1.61 -1.90 15.78
N LEU A 163 1.05 -2.99 16.32
CA LEU A 163 0.05 -2.91 17.40
C LEU A 163 0.60 -2.22 18.65
N ASP A 164 1.90 -2.26 18.89
CA ASP A 164 2.56 -1.63 20.04
C ASP A 164 2.36 -0.10 20.06
N LEU A 165 2.13 0.52 18.89
CA LEU A 165 1.73 1.93 18.80
C LEU A 165 0.44 2.23 19.57
N LEU A 166 -0.49 1.27 19.63
CA LEU A 166 -1.82 1.43 20.23
C LEU A 166 -1.98 0.74 21.59
N ARG A 167 -0.92 0.13 22.13
CA ARG A 167 -0.98 -0.57 23.43
C ARG A 167 -0.67 0.37 24.58
N GLU A 168 -1.54 0.38 25.59
CA GLU A 168 -1.33 1.11 26.84
C GLU A 168 -0.13 0.54 27.60
N GLY A 169 0.71 1.39 28.15
CA GLY A 169 1.93 1.00 28.87
C GLY A 169 3.09 0.52 27.97
N VAL A 170 2.86 0.38 26.65
CA VAL A 170 3.88 -0.04 25.65
C VAL A 170 4.18 1.10 24.70
N SER A 171 3.14 1.78 24.21
CA SER A 171 3.30 2.89 23.26
C SER A 171 4.08 4.05 23.87
N THR A 172 5.22 4.37 23.28
CA THR A 172 6.01 5.56 23.60
C THR A 172 5.37 6.85 23.07
N HIS A 173 4.32 6.75 22.26
CA HIS A 173 3.64 7.85 21.59
C HIS A 173 2.24 8.12 22.14
N ALA A 174 1.83 7.51 23.25
CA ALA A 174 0.47 7.61 23.80
C ALA A 174 0.03 9.08 24.02
N GLY A 175 0.90 9.92 24.59
CA GLY A 175 0.62 11.34 24.79
C GLY A 175 0.44 12.11 23.48
N ARG A 176 1.27 11.84 22.46
CA ARG A 176 1.13 12.45 21.13
C ARG A 176 -0.18 12.03 20.45
N ILE A 177 -0.53 10.76 20.53
CA ILE A 177 -1.79 10.23 20.01
C ILE A 177 -2.99 10.92 20.67
N ALA A 178 -2.97 11.07 21.99
CA ALA A 178 -4.04 11.76 22.71
C ALA A 178 -4.16 13.22 22.26
N GLY A 179 -3.04 13.93 22.11
CA GLY A 179 -3.02 15.31 21.59
C GLY A 179 -3.57 15.43 20.18
N LEU A 180 -3.13 14.54 19.27
CA LEU A 180 -3.62 14.52 17.88
C LEU A 180 -5.13 14.24 17.81
N ARG A 181 -5.64 13.31 18.59
CA ARG A 181 -7.09 13.01 18.61
C ARG A 181 -7.92 14.16 19.19
N ALA A 182 -7.40 14.87 20.17
CA ALA A 182 -8.05 16.06 20.71
C ALA A 182 -8.08 17.20 19.69
N ALA A 183 -7.00 17.38 18.91
CA ALA A 183 -6.88 18.42 17.90
C ALA A 183 -7.62 18.10 16.60
N TYR A 184 -7.78 16.81 16.28
CA TYR A 184 -8.31 16.35 15.00
C TYR A 184 -9.38 15.27 15.18
N PRO A 185 -10.67 15.63 15.27
CA PRO A 185 -11.75 14.65 15.42
C PRO A 185 -11.85 13.62 14.26
N GLY A 186 -11.25 13.94 13.11
CA GLY A 186 -11.17 13.04 11.96
C GLY A 186 -10.14 11.92 12.08
N LEU A 187 -9.36 11.86 13.18
CA LEU A 187 -8.39 10.79 13.43
C LEU A 187 -9.03 9.64 14.20
N SER A 188 -9.01 8.45 13.62
CA SER A 188 -9.43 7.19 14.24
C SER A 188 -8.29 6.19 14.35
N LEU A 189 -8.36 5.33 15.36
CA LEU A 189 -7.36 4.31 15.66
C LEU A 189 -8.03 2.95 15.65
N VAL A 190 -7.46 2.00 14.91
CA VAL A 190 -7.98 0.64 14.78
C VAL A 190 -6.90 -0.38 15.05
N ALA A 191 -7.14 -1.22 16.04
CA ALA A 191 -6.30 -2.34 16.42
C ALA A 191 -6.79 -3.64 15.76
N CYS A 192 -5.86 -4.45 15.26
CA CYS A 192 -6.15 -5.78 14.74
C CYS A 192 -6.48 -6.74 15.91
N GLY A 193 -7.72 -7.24 15.94
CA GLY A 193 -8.20 -8.18 16.93
C GLY A 193 -7.44 -9.50 16.93
N GLN A 194 -7.13 -10.05 15.75
CA GLN A 194 -6.32 -11.27 15.62
C GLN A 194 -4.92 -11.10 16.21
N THR A 195 -4.28 -9.93 16.02
CA THR A 195 -2.97 -9.66 16.64
C THR A 195 -3.09 -9.55 18.15
N ALA A 196 -4.10 -8.82 18.64
CA ALA A 196 -4.35 -8.68 20.06
C ALA A 196 -4.65 -10.04 20.72
N GLN A 197 -5.40 -10.90 20.05
CA GLN A 197 -5.72 -12.24 20.52
C GLN A 197 -4.45 -13.10 20.60
N ARG A 198 -3.63 -13.14 19.54
CA ARG A 198 -2.37 -13.92 19.55
C ARG A 198 -1.42 -13.49 20.67
N LEU A 199 -1.33 -12.19 20.95
CA LEU A 199 -0.54 -11.69 22.07
C LEU A 199 -1.08 -12.19 23.43
N ARG A 200 -2.40 -12.20 23.63
CA ARG A 200 -3.04 -12.72 24.85
C ARG A 200 -2.81 -14.22 25.00
N GLU A 201 -2.95 -14.99 23.92
CA GLU A 201 -2.67 -16.43 23.88
C GLU A 201 -1.19 -16.72 24.22
N GLY A 202 -0.28 -15.82 23.82
CA GLY A 202 1.14 -15.84 24.21
C GLY A 202 1.42 -15.32 25.62
N GLY A 203 0.39 -15.10 26.45
CA GLY A 203 0.56 -14.64 27.85
C GLY A 203 0.79 -13.13 28.01
N THR A 204 0.66 -12.35 26.94
CA THR A 204 0.85 -10.88 27.01
C THR A 204 -0.49 -10.19 27.23
N ALA A 205 -0.59 -9.38 28.30
CA ALA A 205 -1.75 -8.52 28.51
C ALA A 205 -1.82 -7.45 27.42
N VAL A 206 -3.00 -7.26 26.82
CA VAL A 206 -3.23 -6.26 25.78
C VAL A 206 -4.34 -5.32 26.23
N HIS A 207 -3.92 -4.14 26.69
CA HIS A 207 -4.77 -2.99 26.94
C HIS A 207 -4.52 -1.99 25.82
N LEU A 208 -5.57 -1.44 25.23
CA LEU A 208 -5.47 -0.49 24.13
C LEU A 208 -5.66 0.94 24.61
N LEU A 209 -5.01 1.88 23.95
CA LEU A 209 -5.19 3.30 24.24
C LEU A 209 -6.66 3.70 24.15
N PRO A 210 -7.13 4.64 24.99
CA PRO A 210 -8.53 5.07 25.03
C PRO A 210 -9.05 5.46 23.64
N GLY A 211 -10.24 4.98 23.31
CA GLY A 211 -10.90 5.25 22.03
C GLY A 211 -10.31 4.55 20.82
N THR A 212 -9.44 3.54 21.02
CA THR A 212 -9.04 2.62 19.97
C THR A 212 -10.15 1.61 19.71
N VAL A 213 -10.56 1.46 18.46
CA VAL A 213 -11.53 0.45 18.02
C VAL A 213 -10.78 -0.83 17.68
N THR A 214 -11.38 -1.99 17.98
CA THR A 214 -10.83 -3.28 17.57
C THR A 214 -11.62 -3.81 16.37
N ALA A 215 -10.95 -4.01 15.24
CA ALA A 215 -11.48 -4.73 14.09
C ALA A 215 -11.18 -6.24 14.22
N SER A 216 -11.97 -7.10 13.57
CA SER A 216 -11.71 -8.55 13.54
C SER A 216 -10.30 -8.84 13.02
N SER A 217 -9.94 -8.25 11.88
CA SER A 217 -8.57 -8.26 11.36
C SER A 217 -8.22 -6.90 10.72
N ALA A 218 -6.93 -6.61 10.61
CA ALA A 218 -6.47 -5.43 9.89
C ALA A 218 -6.82 -5.51 8.40
N LEU A 219 -6.73 -6.70 7.81
CA LEU A 219 -7.02 -6.92 6.39
C LEU A 219 -8.49 -6.64 6.09
N ASP A 220 -9.41 -7.19 6.88
CA ASP A 220 -10.86 -6.98 6.69
C ASP A 220 -11.20 -5.49 6.78
N GLN A 221 -10.62 -4.79 7.77
CA GLN A 221 -10.82 -3.35 7.95
C GLN A 221 -10.31 -2.55 6.73
N ILE A 222 -9.11 -2.86 6.26
CA ILE A 222 -8.51 -2.19 5.10
C ILE A 222 -9.36 -2.43 3.85
N VAL A 223 -9.75 -3.68 3.58
CA VAL A 223 -10.58 -4.03 2.41
C VAL A 223 -11.92 -3.31 2.48
N LEU A 224 -12.59 -3.33 3.63
CA LEU A 224 -13.85 -2.62 3.84
C LEU A 224 -13.72 -1.12 3.54
N ARG A 225 -12.68 -0.48 4.06
CA ARG A 225 -12.43 0.95 3.84
C ARG A 225 -12.11 1.27 2.38
N MET A 226 -11.29 0.43 1.74
CA MET A 226 -10.98 0.62 0.30
C MET A 226 -12.24 0.50 -0.56
N GLN A 227 -13.14 -0.43 -0.26
CA GLN A 227 -14.45 -0.52 -0.92
C GLN A 227 -15.32 0.72 -0.71
N GLN A 228 -15.13 1.43 0.40
CA GLN A 228 -15.79 2.70 0.71
C GLN A 228 -15.07 3.93 0.08
N GLY A 229 -14.05 3.71 -0.76
CA GLY A 229 -13.31 4.76 -1.45
C GLY A 229 -12.20 5.41 -0.62
N TRP A 230 -11.71 4.76 0.45
CA TRP A 230 -10.56 5.24 1.20
C TRP A 230 -9.26 4.95 0.44
N ALA A 231 -8.33 5.89 0.46
CA ALA A 231 -6.98 5.67 -0.02
C ALA A 231 -6.17 4.88 1.01
N TYR A 232 -5.36 3.93 0.55
CA TYR A 232 -4.51 3.09 1.39
C TYR A 232 -3.05 3.51 1.28
N VAL A 233 -2.41 3.69 2.42
CA VAL A 233 -0.97 3.97 2.54
C VAL A 233 -0.37 3.01 3.55
N ARG A 234 0.64 2.27 3.15
CA ARG A 234 1.48 1.45 4.05
C ARG A 234 2.65 2.29 4.55
N ILE A 235 2.94 2.13 5.83
CA ILE A 235 4.08 2.76 6.51
C ILE A 235 5.15 1.69 6.74
#